data_44736c664a896a888603162954acaa4d
#
_entry.id   44736c664a896a888603162954acaa4d
#
_cell.length_a   1.000
_cell.length_b   1.000
_cell.length_c   1.000
_cell.angle_alpha   90.00
_cell.angle_beta   90.00
_cell.angle_gamma   90.00
#
_symmetry.space_group_name_H-M   'P 1'
#
loop_
_entity.id
_entity.type
_entity.pdbx_description
1 polymer ?
#
loop_
_entity_poly.entity_id
_entity_poly.type
_entity_poly.pdbx_seq_one_letter_code
_entity_poly.pdbx_strand_id
1 'polypeptide(L)'
;MHIIQIFPGTVPPINYGGTERVMFWLARELVKQGCKVTALCDPSSDWSGTGITHVPMTLAQWHSGDYRALIPKDADVVHYHELPPQGLYPDAPFLVTEHGSRKRFTHVTPNMVFVSANHAHNHRAPVYVPNGIPIVDDHLCTQKNGHLLFMAILRRGNKNARTALHLAMDAHMPLDIAGGDLWTERKLRHP
;
A
#
# COMPACT_ATOMS: atom_id res chain seq x y z
N MET A 1 14.74 15.25 -11.49
CA MET A 1 14.06 14.02 -11.93
C MET A 1 12.56 14.18 -11.73
N HIS A 2 11.74 13.83 -12.74
CA HIS A 2 10.28 13.85 -12.67
C HIS A 2 9.75 12.43 -12.51
N ILE A 3 9.16 12.13 -11.36
CA ILE A 3 8.65 10.81 -11.00
C ILE A 3 7.13 10.84 -11.04
N ILE A 4 6.54 9.91 -11.78
CA ILE A 4 5.09 9.74 -11.81
C ILE A 4 4.74 8.56 -10.92
N GLN A 5 3.90 8.76 -9.92
CA GLN A 5 3.38 7.69 -9.09
C GLN A 5 1.93 7.39 -9.47
N ILE A 6 1.60 6.12 -9.68
CA ILE A 6 0.28 5.69 -10.16
C ILE A 6 -0.32 4.66 -9.22
N PHE A 7 -1.55 4.94 -8.79
CA PHE A 7 -2.39 4.01 -8.03
C PHE A 7 -3.88 4.32 -8.27
N PRO A 8 -4.74 3.35 -8.60
CA PRO A 8 -6.13 3.62 -8.97
C PRO A 8 -7.09 3.89 -7.79
N GLY A 9 -6.58 4.06 -6.58
CA GLY A 9 -7.38 4.36 -5.38
C GLY A 9 -7.15 5.77 -4.85
N THR A 10 -7.90 6.10 -3.78
CA THR A 10 -7.83 7.40 -3.08
C THR A 10 -6.58 7.51 -2.21
N VAL A 11 -5.80 8.57 -2.39
CA VAL A 11 -4.53 8.83 -1.67
C VAL A 11 -4.54 10.25 -1.07
N PRO A 12 -4.28 10.42 0.25
CA PRO A 12 -4.15 9.37 1.25
C PRO A 12 -5.49 8.69 1.55
N PRO A 13 -5.49 7.47 2.09
CA PRO A 13 -6.74 6.80 2.43
C PRO A 13 -7.41 7.44 3.65
N ILE A 14 -8.72 7.58 3.62
CA ILE A 14 -9.49 8.16 4.74
C ILE A 14 -9.41 7.25 5.98
N ASN A 15 -9.56 5.94 5.79
CA ASN A 15 -9.58 4.96 6.89
C ASN A 15 -8.45 3.94 6.75
N TYR A 16 -8.71 2.88 6.00
CA TYR A 16 -7.80 1.76 5.79
C TYR A 16 -7.16 1.85 4.40
N GLY A 17 -5.83 1.64 4.33
CA GLY A 17 -5.10 1.64 3.07
C GLY A 17 -3.60 1.60 3.32
N GLY A 18 -2.99 0.43 3.16
CA GLY A 18 -1.54 0.26 3.34
C GLY A 18 -0.74 0.79 2.16
N THR A 19 -1.11 0.37 0.95
CA THR A 19 -0.48 0.79 -0.30
C THR A 19 -0.58 2.30 -0.50
N GLU A 20 -1.77 2.84 -0.27
CA GLU A 20 -2.09 4.27 -0.39
C GLU A 20 -1.22 5.12 0.54
N ARG A 21 -1.02 4.66 1.78
CA ARG A 21 -0.13 5.34 2.75
C ARG A 21 1.32 5.30 2.31
N VAL A 22 1.80 4.14 1.85
CA VAL A 22 3.19 4.01 1.37
C VAL A 22 3.42 4.91 0.17
N MET A 23 2.51 4.95 -0.79
CA MET A 23 2.59 5.87 -1.93
C MET A 23 2.64 7.34 -1.46
N PHE A 24 1.74 7.72 -0.54
CA PHE A 24 1.67 9.09 -0.02
C PHE A 24 2.97 9.51 0.68
N TRP A 25 3.50 8.67 1.55
CA TRP A 25 4.74 8.95 2.28
C TRP A 25 5.95 9.01 1.34
N LEU A 26 6.05 8.04 0.43
CA LEU A 26 7.14 8.00 -0.55
C LEU A 26 7.13 9.25 -1.43
N ALA A 27 5.96 9.65 -1.94
CA ALA A 27 5.83 10.85 -2.79
C ALA A 27 6.31 12.11 -2.06
N ARG A 28 5.94 12.27 -0.78
CA ARG A 28 6.39 13.40 0.04
C ARG A 28 7.90 13.40 0.29
N GLU A 29 8.48 12.24 0.56
CA GLU A 29 9.92 12.14 0.75
C GLU A 29 10.70 12.42 -0.55
N LEU A 30 10.18 12.00 -1.70
CA LEU A 30 10.77 12.32 -3.00
C LEU A 30 10.77 13.83 -3.28
N VAL A 31 9.67 14.54 -2.94
CA VAL A 31 9.63 16.01 -3.03
C VAL A 31 10.68 16.66 -2.12
N LYS A 32 10.83 16.19 -0.87
CA LYS A 32 11.87 16.69 0.04
C LYS A 32 13.30 16.49 -0.51
N GLN A 33 13.51 15.44 -1.30
CA GLN A 33 14.77 15.16 -1.98
C GLN A 33 14.95 15.95 -3.29
N GLY A 34 14.06 16.89 -3.60
CA GLY A 34 14.14 17.76 -4.77
C GLY A 34 13.60 17.13 -6.07
N CYS A 35 12.88 16.01 -6.01
CA CYS A 35 12.23 15.46 -7.17
C CYS A 35 10.92 16.21 -7.48
N LYS A 36 10.63 16.41 -8.76
CA LYS A 36 9.29 16.74 -9.22
C LYS A 36 8.43 15.47 -9.17
N VAL A 37 7.29 15.51 -8.50
CA VAL A 37 6.42 14.35 -8.36
C VAL A 37 5.02 14.67 -8.88
N THR A 38 4.49 13.78 -9.72
CA THR A 38 3.09 13.80 -10.16
C THR A 38 2.41 12.50 -9.71
N ALA A 39 1.25 12.62 -9.07
CA ALA A 39 0.44 11.48 -8.63
C ALA A 39 -0.78 11.33 -9.53
N LEU A 40 -0.89 10.20 -10.23
CA LEU A 40 -2.09 9.78 -10.95
C LEU A 40 -2.87 8.82 -10.05
N CYS A 41 -4.01 9.29 -9.55
CA CYS A 41 -4.85 8.51 -8.62
C CYS A 41 -6.29 8.99 -8.64
N ASP A 42 -7.14 8.34 -7.86
CA ASP A 42 -8.57 8.65 -7.80
C ASP A 42 -8.84 10.15 -7.64
N PRO A 43 -9.86 10.71 -8.33
CA PRO A 43 -10.21 12.13 -8.24
C PRO A 43 -10.49 12.65 -6.85
N SER A 44 -10.89 11.80 -5.91
CA SER A 44 -11.13 12.16 -4.49
C SER A 44 -9.86 12.25 -3.64
N SER A 45 -8.69 12.04 -4.23
CA SER A 45 -7.39 12.11 -3.54
C SER A 45 -7.04 13.54 -3.16
N ASP A 46 -6.43 13.73 -2.00
CA ASP A 46 -6.01 15.05 -1.49
C ASP A 46 -4.49 15.15 -1.36
N TRP A 47 -3.89 15.97 -2.19
CA TRP A 47 -2.46 16.27 -2.23
C TRP A 47 -2.15 17.72 -1.84
N SER A 48 -3.12 18.44 -1.31
CA SER A 48 -2.96 19.85 -0.93
C SER A 48 -1.82 20.04 0.08
N GLY A 49 -1.05 21.11 -0.11
CA GLY A 49 0.08 21.44 0.77
C GLY A 49 1.30 20.51 0.68
N THR A 50 1.32 19.54 -0.25
CA THR A 50 2.42 18.56 -0.36
C THR A 50 3.50 18.92 -1.37
N GLY A 51 3.24 19.86 -2.30
CA GLY A 51 4.11 20.14 -3.44
C GLY A 51 4.04 19.10 -4.57
N ILE A 52 3.13 18.15 -4.48
CA ILE A 52 2.89 17.09 -5.47
C ILE A 52 1.78 17.53 -6.42
N THR A 53 2.00 17.35 -7.73
CA THR A 53 0.96 17.60 -8.73
C THR A 53 -0.01 16.42 -8.77
N HIS A 54 -1.29 16.66 -8.49
CA HIS A 54 -2.33 15.65 -8.64
C HIS A 54 -2.93 15.68 -10.04
N VAL A 55 -2.94 14.55 -10.72
CA VAL A 55 -3.66 14.33 -11.98
C VAL A 55 -4.75 13.30 -11.71
N PRO A 56 -6.02 13.71 -11.73
CA PRO A 56 -7.14 12.80 -11.47
C PRO A 56 -7.22 11.68 -12.50
N MET A 57 -7.32 10.44 -12.03
CA MET A 57 -7.46 9.26 -12.85
C MET A 57 -8.63 8.42 -12.35
N THR A 58 -9.59 8.15 -13.20
CA THR A 58 -10.73 7.29 -12.86
C THR A 58 -10.38 5.82 -12.97
N LEU A 59 -11.11 4.96 -12.25
CA LEU A 59 -10.94 3.51 -12.35
C LEU A 59 -11.25 2.98 -13.77
N ALA A 60 -12.15 3.64 -14.50
CA ALA A 60 -12.43 3.30 -15.90
C ALA A 60 -11.20 3.56 -16.80
N GLN A 61 -10.55 4.72 -16.67
CA GLN A 61 -9.32 5.02 -17.38
C GLN A 61 -8.18 4.07 -17.04
N TRP A 62 -8.09 3.65 -15.77
CA TRP A 62 -7.12 2.63 -15.35
C TRP A 62 -7.34 1.30 -16.10
N HIS A 63 -8.57 0.80 -16.12
CA HIS A 63 -8.88 -0.48 -16.76
C HIS A 63 -8.82 -0.46 -18.28
N SER A 64 -9.18 0.67 -18.93
CA SER A 64 -9.07 0.82 -20.40
C SER A 64 -7.66 1.08 -20.89
N GLY A 65 -6.77 1.55 -20.00
CA GLY A 65 -5.42 1.99 -20.37
C GLY A 65 -5.34 3.45 -20.82
N ASP A 66 -6.45 4.19 -20.83
CA ASP A 66 -6.48 5.61 -21.23
C ASP A 66 -5.68 6.50 -20.27
N TYR A 67 -5.40 6.03 -19.06
CA TYR A 67 -4.54 6.72 -18.10
C TYR A 67 -3.14 7.03 -18.65
N ARG A 68 -2.66 6.29 -19.64
CA ARG A 68 -1.35 6.53 -20.28
C ARG A 68 -1.26 7.90 -20.93
N ALA A 69 -2.38 8.40 -21.46
CA ALA A 69 -2.47 9.75 -22.01
C ALA A 69 -2.35 10.86 -20.95
N LEU A 70 -2.54 10.53 -19.68
CA LEU A 70 -2.39 11.45 -18.56
C LEU A 70 -0.93 11.55 -18.05
N ILE A 71 -0.05 10.65 -18.47
CA ILE A 71 1.35 10.65 -18.06
C ILE A 71 2.07 11.82 -18.74
N PRO A 72 2.69 12.73 -17.94
CA PRO A 72 3.46 13.83 -18.50
C PRO A 72 4.59 13.35 -19.42
N LYS A 73 4.79 14.02 -20.55
CA LYS A 73 5.84 13.64 -21.53
C LYS A 73 7.26 13.83 -21.01
N ASP A 74 7.44 14.66 -19.98
CA ASP A 74 8.71 14.92 -19.29
C ASP A 74 8.94 13.97 -18.11
N ALA A 75 8.20 12.86 -18.05
CA ALA A 75 8.40 11.83 -17.04
C ALA A 75 9.74 11.10 -17.25
N ASP A 76 10.59 11.10 -16.23
CA ASP A 76 11.83 10.30 -16.21
C ASP A 76 11.55 8.84 -15.85
N VAL A 77 10.59 8.60 -14.94
CA VAL A 77 10.19 7.26 -14.51
C VAL A 77 8.73 7.22 -14.05
N VAL A 78 8.06 6.12 -14.34
CA VAL A 78 6.70 5.82 -13.88
C VAL A 78 6.74 4.72 -12.84
N HIS A 79 6.27 4.99 -11.63
CA HIS A 79 6.21 4.06 -10.52
C HIS A 79 4.77 3.63 -10.23
N TYR A 80 4.46 2.39 -10.50
CA TYR A 80 3.17 1.79 -10.22
C TYR A 80 3.14 1.16 -8.83
N HIS A 81 2.09 1.45 -8.06
CA HIS A 81 1.79 0.80 -6.77
C HIS A 81 0.74 -0.31 -6.87
N GLU A 82 0.28 -0.59 -8.06
CA GLU A 82 -0.53 -1.73 -8.44
C GLU A 82 -0.14 -2.15 -9.86
N LEU A 83 -0.14 -3.47 -10.13
CA LEU A 83 0.19 -3.97 -11.45
C LEU A 83 -0.84 -3.45 -12.48
N PRO A 84 -0.42 -2.71 -13.50
CA PRO A 84 -1.34 -2.25 -14.53
C PRO A 84 -1.96 -3.42 -15.28
N PRO A 85 -3.15 -3.24 -15.88
CA PRO A 85 -3.75 -4.26 -16.74
C PRO A 85 -2.77 -4.70 -17.83
N GLN A 86 -2.79 -5.99 -18.18
CA GLN A 86 -1.80 -6.61 -19.07
C GLN A 86 -1.69 -5.86 -20.41
N GLY A 87 -0.46 -5.55 -20.83
CA GLY A 87 -0.16 -4.85 -22.09
C GLY A 87 -0.37 -3.34 -22.07
N LEU A 88 -0.80 -2.77 -20.93
CA LEU A 88 -1.09 -1.33 -20.80
C LEU A 88 0.05 -0.58 -20.09
N TYR A 89 1.29 -0.88 -20.45
CA TYR A 89 2.48 -0.21 -19.92
C TYR A 89 2.75 1.13 -20.61
N PRO A 90 3.45 2.07 -19.96
CA PRO A 90 3.85 3.33 -20.57
C PRO A 90 5.02 3.15 -21.54
N ASP A 91 5.24 4.13 -22.41
CA ASP A 91 6.46 4.19 -23.24
C ASP A 91 7.69 4.67 -22.46
N ALA A 92 7.48 5.32 -21.31
CA ALA A 92 8.55 5.76 -20.40
C ALA A 92 9.11 4.61 -19.54
N PRO A 93 10.35 4.72 -19.03
CA PRO A 93 10.87 3.77 -18.06
C PRO A 93 9.92 3.61 -16.87
N PHE A 94 9.69 2.38 -16.41
CA PHE A 94 8.77 2.14 -15.32
C PHE A 94 9.23 1.06 -14.36
N LEU A 95 8.67 1.10 -13.15
CA LEU A 95 8.76 0.02 -12.17
C LEU A 95 7.38 -0.21 -11.51
N VAL A 96 7.20 -1.38 -10.95
CA VAL A 96 5.99 -1.78 -10.23
C VAL A 96 6.37 -2.28 -8.86
N THR A 97 5.86 -1.66 -7.79
CA THR A 97 5.94 -2.24 -6.45
C THR A 97 4.70 -3.07 -6.17
N GLU A 98 4.88 -4.38 -6.01
CA GLU A 98 3.80 -5.28 -5.62
C GLU A 98 3.66 -5.30 -4.09
N HIS A 99 2.56 -4.73 -3.60
CA HIS A 99 2.25 -4.62 -2.17
C HIS A 99 1.41 -5.77 -1.64
N GLY A 100 0.69 -6.47 -2.52
CA GLY A 100 -0.25 -7.51 -2.14
C GLY A 100 0.37 -8.92 -2.15
N SER A 101 0.03 -9.75 -1.19
CA SER A 101 0.34 -11.19 -1.24
C SER A 101 -0.64 -11.89 -2.17
N ARG A 102 -0.52 -11.68 -3.46
CA ARG A 102 -1.30 -12.40 -4.47
C ARG A 102 -0.76 -13.82 -4.64
N LYS A 103 -1.59 -14.70 -5.18
CA LYS A 103 -1.08 -15.99 -5.69
C LYS A 103 0.02 -15.71 -6.71
N ARG A 104 1.00 -16.61 -6.79
CA ARG A 104 2.15 -16.49 -7.67
C ARG A 104 1.77 -15.97 -9.05
N PHE A 105 2.43 -14.89 -9.48
CA PHE A 105 2.26 -14.39 -10.84
C PHE A 105 2.79 -15.42 -11.83
N THR A 106 2.08 -15.61 -12.93
CA THR A 106 2.56 -16.42 -14.05
C THR A 106 3.75 -15.76 -14.76
N HIS A 107 3.81 -14.42 -14.69
CA HIS A 107 4.88 -13.62 -15.29
C HIS A 107 5.32 -12.53 -14.33
N VAL A 108 6.55 -12.63 -13.83
CA VAL A 108 7.24 -11.55 -13.11
C VAL A 108 8.12 -10.84 -14.15
N THR A 109 7.91 -9.53 -14.31
CA THR A 109 8.76 -8.73 -15.19
C THR A 109 10.00 -8.24 -14.43
N PRO A 110 11.13 -7.95 -15.13
CA PRO A 110 12.31 -7.38 -14.49
C PRO A 110 12.08 -6.08 -13.73
N ASN A 111 10.98 -5.37 -14.05
CA ASN A 111 10.61 -4.10 -13.47
C ASN A 111 9.77 -4.24 -12.19
N MET A 112 9.52 -5.46 -11.71
CA MET A 112 8.76 -5.68 -10.48
C MET A 112 9.66 -5.70 -9.25
N VAL A 113 9.23 -4.98 -8.22
CA VAL A 113 9.87 -4.90 -6.90
C VAL A 113 8.89 -5.41 -5.85
N PHE A 114 9.36 -6.20 -4.92
CA PHE A 114 8.56 -6.80 -3.84
C PHE A 114 8.90 -6.15 -2.50
N VAL A 115 7.97 -6.23 -1.53
CA VAL A 115 8.10 -5.52 -0.26
C VAL A 115 8.82 -6.31 0.84
N SER A 116 9.32 -7.52 0.53
CA SER A 116 10.18 -8.28 1.45
C SER A 116 10.95 -9.38 0.71
N ALA A 117 12.03 -9.87 1.31
CA ALA A 117 12.82 -10.97 0.78
C ALA A 117 11.97 -12.24 0.56
N ASN A 118 11.12 -12.60 1.53
CA ASN A 118 10.22 -13.75 1.39
C ASN A 118 9.18 -13.55 0.28
N HIS A 119 8.67 -12.33 0.13
CA HIS A 119 7.72 -12.00 -0.94
C HIS A 119 8.40 -12.16 -2.32
N ALA A 120 9.59 -11.60 -2.51
CA ALA A 120 10.38 -11.76 -3.73
C ALA A 120 10.71 -13.25 -4.00
N HIS A 121 11.16 -13.99 -3.00
CA HIS A 121 11.45 -15.42 -3.09
C HIS A 121 10.25 -16.24 -3.58
N ASN A 122 9.07 -16.00 -3.02
CA ASN A 122 7.83 -16.68 -3.41
C ASN A 122 7.46 -16.46 -4.88
N HIS A 123 7.91 -15.33 -5.45
CA HIS A 123 7.71 -14.98 -6.85
C HIS A 123 8.94 -15.25 -7.75
N ARG A 124 10.03 -15.82 -7.18
CA ARG A 124 11.31 -16.05 -7.88
C ARG A 124 11.91 -14.76 -8.46
N ALA A 125 11.69 -13.65 -7.77
CA ALA A 125 12.20 -12.34 -8.15
C ALA A 125 13.49 -12.02 -7.37
N PRO A 126 14.46 -11.31 -7.98
CA PRO A 126 15.73 -11.00 -7.33
C PRO A 126 15.67 -9.75 -6.45
N VAL A 127 14.65 -8.91 -6.61
CA VAL A 127 14.63 -7.55 -6.02
C VAL A 127 13.48 -7.38 -5.04
N TYR A 128 13.80 -6.83 -3.89
CA TYR A 128 12.82 -6.35 -2.93
C TYR A 128 13.28 -5.06 -2.27
N VAL A 129 12.32 -4.22 -1.89
CA VAL A 129 12.52 -3.00 -1.10
C VAL A 129 11.44 -2.97 -0.03
N PRO A 130 11.78 -3.03 1.26
CA PRO A 130 10.79 -2.92 2.33
C PRO A 130 10.04 -1.59 2.29
N ASN A 131 8.76 -1.61 2.65
CA ASN A 131 8.01 -0.38 2.78
C ASN A 131 8.59 0.51 3.89
N GLY A 132 8.81 1.79 3.56
CA GLY A 132 9.14 2.81 4.54
C GLY A 132 7.88 3.33 5.23
N ILE A 133 8.02 3.74 6.49
CA ILE A 133 7.02 4.46 7.26
C ILE A 133 7.67 5.69 7.89
N PRO A 134 6.95 6.80 8.09
CA PRO A 134 7.47 7.93 8.86
C PRO A 134 7.76 7.50 10.30
N ILE A 135 8.90 7.93 10.82
CA ILE A 135 9.19 7.80 12.25
C ILE A 135 8.54 9.00 12.95
N VAL A 136 7.65 8.71 13.90
CA VAL A 136 6.96 9.71 14.72
C VAL A 136 7.37 9.45 16.16
N ASP A 137 8.38 10.16 16.64
CA ASP A 137 8.97 9.94 17.98
C ASP A 137 8.03 10.36 19.11
N ASP A 138 7.13 11.32 18.86
CA ASP A 138 6.28 11.93 19.88
C ASP A 138 5.23 11.00 20.49
N HIS A 139 5.02 9.83 19.91
CA HIS A 139 3.99 8.87 20.34
C HIS A 139 4.54 7.49 20.71
N LEU A 140 5.85 7.41 20.89
CA LEU A 140 6.47 6.12 21.23
C LEU A 140 6.27 5.84 22.73
N CYS A 141 5.32 4.94 23.03
CA CYS A 141 5.12 4.46 24.38
C CYS A 141 6.03 3.24 24.64
N THR A 142 6.99 3.39 25.54
CA THR A 142 7.90 2.30 25.96
C THR A 142 7.35 1.48 27.11
N GLN A 143 6.34 2.03 27.82
CA GLN A 143 5.69 1.32 28.92
C GLN A 143 4.71 0.27 28.39
N LYS A 144 4.94 -0.97 28.75
CA LYS A 144 4.09 -2.10 28.33
C LYS A 144 3.01 -2.37 29.38
N ASN A 145 1.79 -2.64 28.94
CA ASN A 145 0.66 -2.99 29.77
C ASN A 145 0.47 -4.50 29.99
N GLY A 146 1.31 -5.34 29.38
CA GLY A 146 1.19 -6.80 29.46
C GLY A 146 0.13 -7.40 28.53
N HIS A 147 -0.50 -6.61 27.66
CA HIS A 147 -1.49 -7.10 26.71
C HIS A 147 -0.85 -7.45 25.36
N LEU A 148 -1.46 -8.39 24.65
CA LEU A 148 -1.24 -8.60 23.24
C LEU A 148 -2.09 -7.59 22.43
N LEU A 149 -1.59 -7.16 21.28
CA LEU A 149 -2.34 -6.28 20.36
C LEU A 149 -2.55 -6.98 19.02
N PHE A 150 -3.80 -7.06 18.58
CA PHE A 150 -4.15 -7.41 17.21
C PHE A 150 -4.74 -6.19 16.51
N MET A 151 -4.11 -5.73 15.43
CA MET A 151 -4.54 -4.55 14.69
C MET A 151 -4.71 -4.88 13.21
N ALA A 152 -5.96 -5.08 12.77
CA ALA A 152 -6.32 -5.29 11.36
C ALA A 152 -7.83 -5.23 11.15
N ILE A 153 -8.28 -5.18 9.87
CA ILE A 153 -9.69 -5.35 9.54
C ILE A 153 -10.13 -6.78 9.87
N LEU A 154 -10.97 -6.96 10.89
CA LEU A 154 -11.36 -8.26 11.43
C LEU A 154 -12.13 -9.14 10.43
N ARG A 155 -12.98 -8.53 9.59
CA ARG A 155 -13.78 -9.25 8.59
C ARG A 155 -12.97 -9.88 7.44
N ARG A 156 -11.69 -9.48 7.29
CA ARG A 156 -10.81 -10.07 6.26
C ARG A 156 -10.16 -11.35 6.79
N GLY A 157 -10.60 -12.51 6.30
CA GLY A 157 -10.09 -13.82 6.73
C GLY A 157 -8.58 -13.97 6.62
N ASN A 158 -7.93 -13.31 5.65
CA ASN A 158 -6.49 -13.32 5.48
C ASN A 158 -5.70 -12.57 6.58
N LYS A 159 -6.38 -11.83 7.47
CA LYS A 159 -5.77 -11.20 8.64
C LYS A 159 -5.75 -12.10 9.86
N ASN A 160 -6.52 -13.19 9.81
CA ASN A 160 -6.46 -14.30 10.76
C ASN A 160 -6.73 -13.92 12.23
N ALA A 161 -7.71 -13.02 12.46
CA ALA A 161 -8.07 -12.55 13.80
C ALA A 161 -8.46 -13.69 14.76
N ARG A 162 -9.10 -14.75 14.24
CA ARG A 162 -9.50 -15.91 15.06
C ARG A 162 -8.29 -16.63 15.64
N THR A 163 -7.22 -16.83 14.88
CA THR A 163 -5.98 -17.44 15.40
C THR A 163 -5.32 -16.55 16.45
N ALA A 164 -5.33 -15.22 16.26
CA ALA A 164 -4.80 -14.31 17.28
C ALA A 164 -5.58 -14.45 18.61
N LEU A 165 -6.92 -14.58 18.55
CA LEU A 165 -7.75 -14.81 19.73
C LEU A 165 -7.41 -16.14 20.42
N HIS A 166 -7.34 -17.25 19.67
CA HIS A 166 -6.98 -18.56 20.24
C HIS A 166 -5.59 -18.53 20.88
N LEU A 167 -4.60 -17.94 20.23
CA LEU A 167 -3.25 -17.82 20.80
C LEU A 167 -3.23 -17.01 22.10
N ALA A 168 -4.02 -15.94 22.17
CA ALA A 168 -4.13 -15.16 23.41
C ALA A 168 -4.79 -15.96 24.55
N MET A 169 -5.83 -16.73 24.23
CA MET A 169 -6.50 -17.62 25.18
C MET A 169 -5.55 -18.72 25.69
N ASP A 170 -4.83 -19.38 24.80
CA ASP A 170 -3.88 -20.45 25.12
C ASP A 170 -2.70 -19.91 25.97
N ALA A 171 -2.27 -18.68 25.70
CA ALA A 171 -1.23 -17.99 26.45
C ALA A 171 -1.72 -17.38 27.78
N HIS A 172 -3.03 -17.41 28.05
CA HIS A 172 -3.65 -16.74 29.21
C HIS A 172 -3.30 -15.23 29.27
N MET A 173 -3.21 -14.56 28.10
CA MET A 173 -2.87 -13.15 28.03
C MET A 173 -4.07 -12.31 27.53
N PRO A 174 -4.28 -11.11 28.10
CA PRO A 174 -5.26 -10.18 27.56
C PRO A 174 -4.92 -9.81 26.11
N LEU A 175 -5.95 -9.66 25.26
CA LEU A 175 -5.81 -9.27 23.87
C LEU A 175 -6.63 -8.01 23.57
N ASP A 176 -5.94 -6.95 23.22
CA ASP A 176 -6.55 -5.73 22.67
C ASP A 176 -6.75 -5.91 21.16
N ILE A 177 -7.95 -5.60 20.67
CA ILE A 177 -8.30 -5.73 19.25
C ILE A 177 -8.66 -4.36 18.68
N ALA A 178 -7.91 -3.92 17.67
CA ALA A 178 -8.16 -2.70 16.95
C ALA A 178 -8.50 -2.97 15.46
N GLY A 179 -9.56 -2.34 14.93
CA GLY A 179 -9.96 -2.43 13.52
C GLY A 179 -11.19 -3.29 13.25
N GLY A 180 -12.03 -3.51 14.26
CA GLY A 180 -13.33 -4.18 14.16
C GLY A 180 -14.51 -3.22 13.98
N ASP A 181 -15.65 -3.80 13.65
CA ASP A 181 -16.97 -3.24 13.85
C ASP A 181 -17.76 -4.10 14.86
N LEU A 182 -18.79 -3.53 15.46
CA LEU A 182 -19.59 -4.19 16.50
C LEU A 182 -20.15 -5.56 16.08
N TRP A 183 -20.41 -5.75 14.78
CA TRP A 183 -20.95 -6.98 14.25
C TRP A 183 -19.89 -8.08 14.15
N THR A 184 -18.68 -7.71 13.76
CA THR A 184 -17.52 -8.61 13.68
C THR A 184 -17.05 -9.01 15.08
N GLU A 185 -17.09 -8.11 16.05
CA GLU A 185 -16.78 -8.39 17.45
C GLU A 185 -17.74 -9.43 18.05
N ARG A 186 -19.05 -9.34 17.76
CA ARG A 186 -20.04 -10.35 18.18
C ARG A 186 -19.72 -11.74 17.64
N LYS A 187 -19.27 -11.86 16.39
CA LYS A 187 -18.89 -13.17 15.80
C LYS A 187 -17.63 -13.77 16.40
N LEU A 188 -16.73 -12.95 16.95
CA LEU A 188 -15.54 -13.44 17.63
C LEU A 188 -15.84 -13.92 19.05
N ARG A 189 -16.86 -13.34 19.71
CA ARG A 189 -17.26 -13.72 21.08
C ARG A 189 -18.05 -15.03 21.15
N HIS A 190 -18.62 -15.47 20.05
CA HIS A 190 -19.41 -16.70 19.94
C HIS A 190 -18.86 -17.56 18.79
N PRO A 191 -17.81 -18.39 19.06
CA PRO A 191 -17.24 -19.31 18.08
C PRO A 191 -18.22 -20.39 17.64
#